data_4af581ec98403741f8f3680c555522b5
#
_entry.id   4af581ec98403741f8f3680c555522b5
#
_cell.length_a   1.000
_cell.length_b   1.000
_cell.length_c   1.000
_cell.angle_alpha   90.00
_cell.angle_beta   90.00
_cell.angle_gamma   90.00
#
_symmetry.space_group_name_H-M   'P 1'
#
loop_
_entity.id
_entity.type
_entity.pdbx_description
1 polymer ?
#
loop_
_entity_poly.entity_id
_entity_poly.type
_entity_poly.pdbx_seq_one_letter_code
_entity_poly.pdbx_strand_id
1 'polypeptide(L)'
;MAKVVAFSSNKGGVLKTSLSVNVAGVLAAHDKHTLIIDMDNQGNVATSFGKDPDDIDFTIYDLLTDVDSLKRVNDAIYNVAPNLDMIVANDDMAYFEIDVLTDPKSYPDYFDLLKRVVQKVEKEYEFIIIDTPPAMGLIAANIFNAVQDVVIPFQPEQYAFRSLVKTIAAINKFNENNPDLRVADVVPTKVRDTNLHRAFLDAAKNYTKTQNIPFSQCEIRDTVKYGEMTARLSIPITLIDGVTKTLAPYKMVFENLVKELGYIK
;
A
#
# COMPACT_ATOMS: atom_id res chain seq x y z
N MET A 1 -15.26 -1.57 -12.29
CA MET A 1 -14.35 -2.27 -11.36
C MET A 1 -13.31 -1.28 -10.90
N ALA A 2 -13.01 -1.26 -9.63
CA ALA A 2 -11.96 -0.44 -9.05
C ALA A 2 -10.58 -0.81 -9.60
N LYS A 3 -9.66 0.15 -9.67
CA LYS A 3 -8.23 -0.11 -9.83
C LYS A 3 -7.65 -0.46 -8.47
N VAL A 4 -7.16 -1.70 -8.30
CA VAL A 4 -6.59 -2.18 -7.03
C VAL A 4 -5.08 -2.14 -7.09
N VAL A 5 -4.46 -1.43 -6.14
CA VAL A 5 -3.03 -1.12 -6.12
C VAL A 5 -2.43 -1.47 -4.77
N ALA A 6 -1.33 -2.23 -4.73
CA ALA A 6 -0.58 -2.49 -3.51
C ALA A 6 0.76 -1.75 -3.48
N PHE A 7 1.13 -1.26 -2.30
CA PHE A 7 2.48 -0.78 -2.02
C PHE A 7 3.25 -1.85 -1.28
N SER A 8 4.09 -2.62 -1.97
CA SER A 8 4.68 -3.84 -1.43
C SER A 8 6.20 -3.87 -1.51
N SER A 9 6.83 -4.29 -0.41
CA SER A 9 8.26 -4.57 -0.32
C SER A 9 8.50 -5.50 0.86
N ASN A 10 9.38 -6.48 0.71
CA ASN A 10 9.77 -7.37 1.81
C ASN A 10 10.76 -6.70 2.81
N LYS A 11 11.09 -5.42 2.60
CA LYS A 11 11.89 -4.61 3.53
C LYS A 11 10.97 -3.73 4.38
N GLY A 12 11.18 -3.74 5.69
CA GLY A 12 10.52 -2.81 6.62
C GLY A 12 11.09 -1.40 6.53
N GLY A 13 10.27 -0.39 6.90
CA GLY A 13 10.71 0.99 7.03
C GLY A 13 11.01 1.74 5.73
N VAL A 14 10.55 1.25 4.58
CA VAL A 14 10.74 1.86 3.25
C VAL A 14 9.62 2.82 2.84
N LEU A 15 8.82 3.30 3.78
CA LEU A 15 7.70 4.23 3.57
C LEU A 15 6.49 3.62 2.82
N LYS A 16 6.21 2.32 2.93
CA LYS A 16 5.01 1.70 2.34
C LYS A 16 3.74 2.45 2.76
N THR A 17 3.42 2.45 4.04
CA THR A 17 2.23 3.14 4.59
C THR A 17 2.19 4.62 4.22
N SER A 18 3.34 5.33 4.31
CA SER A 18 3.39 6.75 3.91
C SER A 18 3.04 6.94 2.44
N LEU A 19 3.46 6.04 1.53
CA LEU A 19 3.07 6.07 0.13
C LEU A 19 1.59 5.76 -0.03
N SER A 20 1.10 4.69 0.62
CA SER A 20 -0.30 4.24 0.56
C SER A 20 -1.26 5.36 0.96
N VAL A 21 -1.07 5.96 2.13
CA VAL A 21 -1.99 7.00 2.65
C VAL A 21 -1.90 8.31 1.86
N ASN A 22 -0.70 8.69 1.37
CA ASN A 22 -0.54 9.93 0.62
C ASN A 22 -1.02 9.79 -0.83
N VAL A 23 -0.83 8.64 -1.48
CA VAL A 23 -1.40 8.37 -2.81
C VAL A 23 -2.92 8.31 -2.72
N ALA A 24 -3.50 7.63 -1.72
CA ALA A 24 -4.93 7.63 -1.48
C ALA A 24 -5.47 9.05 -1.24
N GLY A 25 -4.75 9.88 -0.48
CA GLY A 25 -5.11 11.27 -0.24
C GLY A 25 -5.08 12.13 -1.52
N VAL A 26 -4.09 11.94 -2.42
CA VAL A 26 -4.09 12.62 -3.73
C VAL A 26 -5.29 12.21 -4.57
N LEU A 27 -5.57 10.91 -4.65
CA LEU A 27 -6.72 10.39 -5.41
C LEU A 27 -8.03 11.00 -4.90
N ALA A 28 -8.25 10.99 -3.59
CA ALA A 28 -9.42 11.57 -2.95
C ALA A 28 -9.56 13.08 -3.21
N ALA A 29 -8.45 13.84 -3.17
CA ALA A 29 -8.40 15.26 -3.48
C ALA A 29 -8.70 15.56 -4.96
N HIS A 30 -8.58 14.57 -5.83
CA HIS A 30 -8.97 14.63 -7.25
C HIS A 30 -10.34 13.97 -7.51
N ASP A 31 -11.22 13.97 -6.51
CA ASP A 31 -12.58 13.44 -6.58
C ASP A 31 -12.66 11.97 -6.99
N LYS A 32 -11.62 11.18 -6.70
CA LYS A 32 -11.61 9.74 -6.89
C LYS A 32 -12.05 9.04 -5.61
N HIS A 33 -13.20 8.35 -5.68
CA HIS A 33 -13.67 7.54 -4.56
C HIS A 33 -12.67 6.43 -4.27
N THR A 34 -11.99 6.51 -3.14
CA THR A 34 -10.83 5.69 -2.80
C THR A 34 -11.04 4.96 -1.48
N LEU A 35 -10.78 3.66 -1.47
CA LEU A 35 -10.69 2.85 -0.25
C LEU A 35 -9.23 2.51 0.01
N ILE A 36 -8.76 2.68 1.23
CA ILE A 36 -7.48 2.14 1.68
C ILE A 36 -7.73 0.95 2.62
N ILE A 37 -7.09 -0.18 2.35
CA ILE A 37 -7.15 -1.39 3.18
C ILE A 37 -5.79 -1.63 3.80
N ASP A 38 -5.71 -1.61 5.14
CA ASP A 38 -4.51 -1.96 5.88
C ASP A 38 -4.42 -3.49 6.02
N MET A 39 -3.25 -4.07 5.71
CA MET A 39 -2.95 -5.49 5.90
C MET A 39 -1.81 -5.72 6.88
N ASP A 40 -1.27 -4.63 7.50
CA ASP A 40 -0.19 -4.68 8.48
C ASP A 40 -0.79 -4.68 9.90
N ASN A 41 -0.44 -5.65 10.73
CA ASN A 41 -0.89 -5.73 12.13
C ASN A 41 -0.52 -4.51 12.98
N GLN A 42 0.39 -3.66 12.50
CA GLN A 42 0.76 -2.42 13.20
C GLN A 42 -0.31 -1.31 13.10
N GLY A 43 -1.36 -1.45 12.27
CA GLY A 43 -2.46 -0.50 12.17
C GLY A 43 -2.04 0.93 11.78
N ASN A 44 -0.93 1.07 11.04
CA ASN A 44 -0.33 2.38 10.75
C ASN A 44 -1.20 3.26 9.85
N VAL A 45 -2.11 2.68 9.07
CA VAL A 45 -3.08 3.46 8.29
C VAL A 45 -4.03 4.20 9.24
N ALA A 46 -4.65 3.50 10.20
CA ALA A 46 -5.53 4.13 11.20
C ALA A 46 -4.82 5.25 11.97
N THR A 47 -3.61 4.98 12.46
CA THR A 47 -2.77 5.96 13.16
C THR A 47 -2.46 7.19 12.29
N SER A 48 -2.28 7.03 10.99
CA SER A 48 -2.06 8.14 10.04
C SER A 48 -3.27 9.08 9.93
N PHE A 49 -4.45 8.63 10.31
CA PHE A 49 -5.70 9.39 10.36
C PHE A 49 -6.15 9.70 11.80
N GLY A 50 -5.25 9.56 12.79
CA GLY A 50 -5.51 9.91 14.19
C GLY A 50 -6.49 8.97 14.89
N LYS A 51 -6.62 7.75 14.40
CA LYS A 51 -7.43 6.70 15.03
C LYS A 51 -6.52 5.68 15.69
N ASP A 52 -6.95 5.17 16.84
CA ASP A 52 -6.30 4.04 17.48
C ASP A 52 -6.85 2.75 16.84
N PRO A 53 -6.01 1.90 16.23
CA PRO A 53 -6.49 0.67 15.63
C PRO A 53 -7.07 -0.31 16.67
N ASP A 54 -6.64 -0.23 17.94
CA ASP A 54 -7.11 -1.10 19.01
C ASP A 54 -8.50 -0.69 19.55
N ASP A 55 -8.97 0.52 19.23
CA ASP A 55 -10.34 0.97 19.52
C ASP A 55 -11.37 0.54 18.45
N ILE A 56 -10.95 -0.24 17.44
CA ILE A 56 -11.78 -0.63 16.30
C ILE A 56 -12.14 -2.11 16.41
N ASP A 57 -13.42 -2.39 16.69
CA ASP A 57 -13.92 -3.76 16.95
C ASP A 57 -14.07 -4.64 15.70
N PHE A 58 -14.21 -4.06 14.50
CA PHE A 58 -14.47 -4.81 13.27
C PHE A 58 -13.49 -4.40 12.17
N THR A 59 -12.59 -5.31 11.83
CA THR A 59 -11.36 -5.03 11.09
C THR A 59 -11.25 -5.89 9.83
N ILE A 60 -10.15 -5.74 9.10
CA ILE A 60 -9.83 -6.62 7.96
C ILE A 60 -9.65 -8.08 8.41
N TYR A 61 -9.15 -8.33 9.63
CA TYR A 61 -9.00 -9.68 10.16
C TYR A 61 -10.34 -10.42 10.19
N ASP A 62 -11.40 -9.78 10.70
CA ASP A 62 -12.76 -10.38 10.74
C ASP A 62 -13.27 -10.68 9.33
N LEU A 63 -13.06 -9.77 8.38
CA LEU A 63 -13.47 -9.95 6.99
C LEU A 63 -12.75 -11.11 6.28
N LEU A 64 -11.52 -11.41 6.69
CA LEU A 64 -10.70 -12.47 6.09
C LEU A 64 -10.97 -13.84 6.76
N THR A 65 -11.30 -13.85 8.06
CA THR A 65 -11.39 -15.09 8.85
C THR A 65 -12.81 -15.58 9.07
N ASP A 66 -13.82 -14.72 8.92
CA ASP A 66 -15.23 -15.12 9.01
C ASP A 66 -15.96 -14.84 7.69
N VAL A 67 -16.41 -15.91 7.03
CA VAL A 67 -17.14 -15.84 5.75
C VAL A 67 -18.48 -15.08 5.90
N ASP A 68 -19.13 -15.17 7.05
CA ASP A 68 -20.39 -14.44 7.30
C ASP A 68 -20.16 -12.95 7.51
N SER A 69 -18.98 -12.54 7.93
CA SER A 69 -18.59 -11.15 8.10
C SER A 69 -18.63 -10.36 6.78
N LEU A 70 -18.39 -11.01 5.63
CA LEU A 70 -18.50 -10.38 4.31
C LEU A 70 -19.91 -9.83 3.99
N LYS A 71 -20.95 -10.27 4.70
CA LYS A 71 -22.30 -9.68 4.60
C LYS A 71 -22.38 -8.33 5.29
N ARG A 72 -21.42 -8.03 6.15
CA ARG A 72 -21.30 -6.83 6.98
C ARG A 72 -20.08 -6.00 6.61
N VAL A 73 -19.55 -6.15 5.40
CA VAL A 73 -18.33 -5.45 4.97
C VAL A 73 -18.40 -3.94 5.20
N ASN A 74 -19.57 -3.34 5.09
CA ASN A 74 -19.78 -1.90 5.33
C ASN A 74 -19.55 -1.50 6.80
N ASP A 75 -19.67 -2.42 7.75
CA ASP A 75 -19.40 -2.15 9.16
C ASP A 75 -17.90 -1.99 9.44
N ALA A 76 -17.03 -2.50 8.55
CA ALA A 76 -15.58 -2.36 8.62
C ALA A 76 -15.06 -1.11 7.88
N ILE A 77 -15.93 -0.35 7.20
CA ILE A 77 -15.55 0.82 6.40
C ILE A 77 -15.71 2.10 7.22
N TYR A 78 -14.62 2.83 7.39
CA TYR A 78 -14.56 4.07 8.16
C TYR A 78 -14.22 5.24 7.23
N ASN A 79 -15.10 6.24 7.14
CA ASN A 79 -14.79 7.47 6.42
C ASN A 79 -13.73 8.28 7.19
N VAL A 80 -12.67 8.72 6.50
CA VAL A 80 -11.54 9.47 7.10
C VAL A 80 -11.32 10.83 6.45
N ALA A 81 -11.82 11.03 5.22
CA ALA A 81 -11.81 12.32 4.54
C ALA A 81 -12.86 12.29 3.41
N PRO A 82 -13.21 13.42 2.78
CA PRO A 82 -14.02 13.43 1.58
C PRO A 82 -13.43 12.50 0.51
N ASN A 83 -14.26 11.62 -0.07
CA ASN A 83 -13.89 10.62 -1.06
C ASN A 83 -12.84 9.58 -0.59
N LEU A 84 -12.58 9.46 0.72
CA LEU A 84 -11.60 8.53 1.26
C LEU A 84 -12.15 7.76 2.46
N ASP A 85 -12.21 6.45 2.29
CA ASP A 85 -12.58 5.50 3.31
C ASP A 85 -11.42 4.56 3.62
N MET A 86 -11.46 3.90 4.79
CA MET A 86 -10.47 2.89 5.16
C MET A 86 -11.11 1.65 5.78
N ILE A 87 -10.44 0.50 5.60
CA ILE A 87 -10.61 -0.71 6.41
C ILE A 87 -9.31 -0.90 7.18
N VAL A 88 -9.43 -1.08 8.50
CA VAL A 88 -8.31 -1.08 9.45
C VAL A 88 -7.82 -2.48 9.70
N ALA A 89 -6.51 -2.63 9.90
CA ALA A 89 -5.90 -3.77 10.57
C ALA A 89 -5.54 -3.40 12.02
N ASN A 90 -5.51 -4.39 12.88
CA ASN A 90 -5.03 -4.31 14.25
C ASN A 90 -4.12 -5.51 14.58
N ASP A 91 -3.74 -5.67 15.83
CA ASP A 91 -2.86 -6.74 16.31
C ASP A 91 -3.37 -8.16 15.97
N ASP A 92 -4.69 -8.38 15.77
CA ASP A 92 -5.26 -9.68 15.41
C ASP A 92 -4.71 -10.21 14.08
N MET A 93 -4.32 -9.31 13.16
CA MET A 93 -3.68 -9.72 11.91
C MET A 93 -2.38 -10.50 12.09
N ALA A 94 -1.75 -10.45 13.27
CA ALA A 94 -0.59 -11.29 13.59
C ALA A 94 -0.94 -12.80 13.65
N TYR A 95 -2.19 -13.13 13.91
CA TYR A 95 -2.70 -14.51 14.01
C TYR A 95 -3.25 -15.04 12.69
N PHE A 96 -3.51 -14.16 11.70
CA PHE A 96 -4.16 -14.51 10.44
C PHE A 96 -3.57 -15.75 9.74
N GLU A 97 -2.24 -15.79 9.56
CA GLU A 97 -1.59 -16.92 8.88
C GLU A 97 -1.76 -18.25 9.67
N ILE A 98 -1.65 -18.18 11.00
CA ILE A 98 -1.77 -19.34 11.87
C ILE A 98 -3.21 -19.88 11.82
N ASP A 99 -4.20 -19.01 11.99
CA ASP A 99 -5.60 -19.39 12.06
C ASP A 99 -6.09 -20.01 10.75
N VAL A 100 -5.71 -19.40 9.64
CA VAL A 100 -6.10 -19.88 8.31
C VAL A 100 -5.38 -21.19 7.94
N LEU A 101 -4.08 -21.32 8.22
CA LEU A 101 -3.31 -22.50 7.82
C LEU A 101 -3.53 -23.71 8.74
N THR A 102 -3.99 -23.51 9.97
CA THR A 102 -4.33 -24.61 10.89
C THR A 102 -5.71 -25.21 10.64
N ASP A 103 -6.61 -24.48 9.96
CA ASP A 103 -7.94 -24.97 9.59
C ASP A 103 -8.24 -24.84 8.08
N PRO A 104 -7.51 -25.55 7.21
CA PRO A 104 -7.68 -25.45 5.76
C PRO A 104 -9.06 -25.93 5.27
N LYS A 105 -9.84 -26.61 6.12
CA LYS A 105 -11.21 -27.03 5.75
C LYS A 105 -12.18 -25.85 5.80
N SER A 106 -12.03 -24.96 6.75
CA SER A 106 -12.81 -23.72 6.83
C SER A 106 -12.39 -22.70 5.80
N TYR A 107 -11.14 -22.78 5.30
CA TYR A 107 -10.56 -21.85 4.32
C TYR A 107 -10.08 -22.57 3.04
N PRO A 108 -10.97 -23.20 2.25
CA PRO A 108 -10.55 -23.98 1.07
C PRO A 108 -9.80 -23.13 0.02
N ASP A 109 -10.11 -21.83 -0.08
CA ASP A 109 -9.48 -20.89 -1.01
C ASP A 109 -8.69 -19.80 -0.26
N TYR A 110 -7.84 -20.21 0.67
CA TYR A 110 -7.14 -19.32 1.60
C TYR A 110 -6.18 -18.32 0.91
N PHE A 111 -5.88 -18.49 -0.35
CA PHE A 111 -5.11 -17.52 -1.13
C PHE A 111 -5.96 -16.39 -1.73
N ASP A 112 -7.30 -16.50 -1.70
CA ASP A 112 -8.22 -15.56 -2.34
C ASP A 112 -9.13 -14.82 -1.34
N LEU A 113 -8.83 -14.87 -0.04
CA LEU A 113 -9.67 -14.25 1.00
C LEU A 113 -9.77 -12.73 0.80
N LEU A 114 -8.64 -12.03 0.59
CA LEU A 114 -8.65 -10.59 0.30
C LEU A 114 -9.38 -10.27 -1.01
N LYS A 115 -9.21 -11.10 -2.03
CA LYS A 115 -9.92 -10.94 -3.30
C LYS A 115 -11.44 -10.96 -3.12
N ARG A 116 -11.96 -11.80 -2.21
CA ARG A 116 -13.40 -11.84 -1.88
C ARG A 116 -13.84 -10.52 -1.23
N VAL A 117 -13.04 -9.95 -0.32
CA VAL A 117 -13.32 -8.63 0.28
C VAL A 117 -13.35 -7.56 -0.79
N VAL A 118 -12.33 -7.49 -1.65
CA VAL A 118 -12.25 -6.52 -2.75
C VAL A 118 -13.48 -6.62 -3.66
N GLN A 119 -13.89 -7.82 -4.06
CA GLN A 119 -15.06 -8.04 -4.92
C GLN A 119 -16.38 -7.55 -4.31
N LYS A 120 -16.49 -7.47 -2.99
CA LYS A 120 -17.68 -6.92 -2.32
C LYS A 120 -17.79 -5.42 -2.46
N VAL A 121 -16.65 -4.72 -2.47
CA VAL A 121 -16.61 -3.25 -2.41
C VAL A 121 -16.21 -2.59 -3.73
N GLU A 122 -15.60 -3.29 -4.68
CA GLU A 122 -14.99 -2.73 -5.90
C GLU A 122 -15.93 -1.92 -6.80
N LYS A 123 -17.25 -2.04 -6.62
CA LYS A 123 -18.23 -1.28 -7.40
C LYS A 123 -18.48 0.13 -6.84
N GLU A 124 -18.11 0.35 -5.59
CA GLU A 124 -18.35 1.60 -4.87
C GLU A 124 -17.14 2.54 -4.95
N TYR A 125 -15.98 2.02 -5.35
CA TYR A 125 -14.73 2.78 -5.43
C TYR A 125 -14.14 2.80 -6.83
N GLU A 126 -13.41 3.89 -7.15
CA GLU A 126 -12.58 3.97 -8.36
C GLU A 126 -11.19 3.37 -8.10
N PHE A 127 -10.69 3.52 -6.87
CA PHE A 127 -9.40 2.99 -6.45
C PHE A 127 -9.52 2.25 -5.11
N ILE A 128 -8.80 1.13 -4.99
CA ILE A 128 -8.58 0.43 -3.73
C ILE A 128 -7.07 0.33 -3.53
N ILE A 129 -6.56 0.96 -2.48
CA ILE A 129 -5.14 0.99 -2.12
C ILE A 129 -4.91 -0.02 -1.00
N ILE A 130 -3.97 -0.94 -1.20
CA ILE A 130 -3.61 -1.94 -0.19
C ILE A 130 -2.26 -1.56 0.45
N ASP A 131 -2.27 -1.24 1.73
CA ASP A 131 -1.03 -1.13 2.52
C ASP A 131 -0.58 -2.50 3.02
N THR A 132 0.71 -2.82 2.88
CA THR A 132 1.19 -4.18 3.08
C THR A 132 2.23 -4.29 4.19
N PRO A 133 2.23 -5.39 4.99
CA PRO A 133 3.32 -5.67 5.91
C PRO A 133 4.62 -5.99 5.16
N PRO A 134 5.78 -5.96 5.84
CA PRO A 134 7.06 -6.37 5.25
C PRO A 134 7.21 -7.90 5.24
N ALA A 135 6.21 -8.62 4.70
CA ALA A 135 6.14 -10.07 4.74
C ALA A 135 5.98 -10.69 3.34
N MET A 136 6.39 -11.95 3.22
CA MET A 136 6.27 -12.79 2.03
C MET A 136 5.70 -14.14 2.47
N GLY A 137 4.44 -14.16 2.85
CA GLY A 137 3.73 -15.36 3.30
C GLY A 137 2.33 -15.41 2.73
N LEU A 138 1.38 -15.92 3.48
CA LEU A 138 -0.02 -16.03 3.09
C LEU A 138 -0.63 -14.64 2.83
N ILE A 139 -0.26 -13.62 3.62
CA ILE A 139 -0.72 -12.24 3.43
C ILE A 139 -0.29 -11.73 2.05
N ALA A 140 0.99 -11.89 1.68
CA ALA A 140 1.48 -11.45 0.36
C ALA A 140 0.79 -12.21 -0.78
N ALA A 141 0.51 -13.50 -0.62
CA ALA A 141 -0.23 -14.30 -1.60
C ALA A 141 -1.65 -13.76 -1.81
N ASN A 142 -2.37 -13.47 -0.72
CA ASN A 142 -3.69 -12.85 -0.78
C ASN A 142 -3.67 -11.49 -1.49
N ILE A 143 -2.67 -10.65 -1.19
CA ILE A 143 -2.50 -9.35 -1.83
C ILE A 143 -2.27 -9.50 -3.33
N PHE A 144 -1.30 -10.33 -3.76
CA PHE A 144 -0.95 -10.48 -5.16
C PHE A 144 -2.06 -11.14 -6.00
N ASN A 145 -2.92 -11.95 -5.39
CA ASN A 145 -4.11 -12.48 -6.05
C ASN A 145 -5.24 -11.46 -6.20
N ALA A 146 -5.26 -10.40 -5.38
CA ALA A 146 -6.33 -9.41 -5.35
C ALA A 146 -6.04 -8.12 -6.15
N VAL A 147 -4.76 -7.81 -6.45
CA VAL A 147 -4.36 -6.52 -7.03
C VAL A 147 -3.99 -6.62 -8.50
N GLN A 148 -4.13 -5.51 -9.25
CA GLN A 148 -3.60 -5.40 -10.61
C GLN A 148 -2.22 -4.75 -10.63
N ASP A 149 -2.02 -3.70 -9.84
CA ASP A 149 -0.78 -2.94 -9.81
C ASP A 149 -0.04 -3.11 -8.48
N VAL A 150 1.27 -3.36 -8.56
CA VAL A 150 2.16 -3.28 -7.39
C VAL A 150 3.15 -2.17 -7.60
N VAL A 151 3.18 -1.22 -6.68
CA VAL A 151 4.20 -0.17 -6.57
C VAL A 151 5.23 -0.62 -5.54
N ILE A 152 6.51 -0.65 -5.91
CA ILE A 152 7.59 -1.12 -5.05
C ILE A 152 8.40 0.07 -4.52
N PRO A 153 8.29 0.43 -3.22
CA PRO A 153 9.19 1.40 -2.61
C PRO A 153 10.63 0.87 -2.58
N PHE A 154 11.57 1.65 -3.07
CA PHE A 154 12.98 1.31 -3.13
C PHE A 154 13.83 2.33 -2.37
N GLN A 155 14.31 1.97 -1.19
CA GLN A 155 15.26 2.78 -0.44
C GLN A 155 16.69 2.42 -0.90
N PRO A 156 17.52 3.39 -1.39
CA PRO A 156 18.83 3.11 -1.98
C PRO A 156 19.90 2.77 -0.92
N GLU A 157 19.90 1.51 -0.44
CA GLU A 157 20.82 0.96 0.57
C GLU A 157 21.36 -0.38 0.12
N GLN A 158 22.45 -0.85 0.79
CA GLN A 158 23.20 -2.04 0.42
C GLN A 158 22.36 -3.31 0.19
N TYR A 159 21.34 -3.56 1.01
CA TYR A 159 20.50 -4.77 0.88
C TYR A 159 19.22 -4.56 0.09
N ALA A 160 18.92 -3.33 -0.31
CA ALA A 160 17.67 -2.97 -0.97
C ALA A 160 17.57 -3.58 -2.38
N PHE A 161 18.67 -3.67 -3.10
CA PHE A 161 18.70 -4.28 -4.43
C PHE A 161 18.27 -5.76 -4.38
N ARG A 162 18.80 -6.53 -3.41
CA ARG A 162 18.38 -7.93 -3.22
C ARG A 162 16.89 -8.04 -2.85
N SER A 163 16.38 -7.10 -2.05
CA SER A 163 14.97 -7.03 -1.71
C SER A 163 14.11 -6.77 -2.95
N LEU A 164 14.50 -5.81 -3.79
CA LEU A 164 13.82 -5.49 -5.06
C LEU A 164 13.72 -6.71 -5.97
N VAL A 165 14.85 -7.38 -6.21
CA VAL A 165 14.90 -8.60 -7.05
C VAL A 165 13.96 -9.68 -6.51
N LYS A 166 13.97 -9.93 -5.19
CA LYS A 166 13.08 -10.92 -4.56
C LYS A 166 11.61 -10.55 -4.67
N THR A 167 11.27 -9.26 -4.48
CA THR A 167 9.88 -8.80 -4.60
C THR A 167 9.37 -8.96 -6.02
N ILE A 168 10.14 -8.56 -7.03
CA ILE A 168 9.80 -8.74 -8.45
C ILE A 168 9.63 -10.23 -8.79
N ALA A 169 10.57 -11.08 -8.34
CA ALA A 169 10.49 -12.51 -8.58
C ALA A 169 9.26 -13.17 -7.92
N ALA A 170 8.86 -12.69 -6.73
CA ALA A 170 7.64 -13.15 -6.07
C ALA A 170 6.40 -12.74 -6.87
N ILE A 171 6.28 -11.47 -7.26
CA ILE A 171 5.16 -10.97 -8.07
C ILE A 171 5.02 -11.78 -9.36
N ASN A 172 6.12 -12.02 -10.07
CA ASN A 172 6.10 -12.79 -11.32
C ASN A 172 5.60 -14.23 -11.16
N LYS A 173 5.78 -14.85 -9.98
CA LYS A 173 5.22 -16.18 -9.71
C LYS A 173 3.69 -16.18 -9.60
N PHE A 174 3.10 -15.06 -9.19
CA PHE A 174 1.64 -14.94 -9.05
C PHE A 174 0.96 -14.57 -10.36
N ASN A 175 1.69 -14.18 -11.42
CA ASN A 175 1.10 -13.86 -12.73
C ASN A 175 0.38 -15.06 -13.36
N GLU A 176 0.75 -16.30 -13.02
CA GLU A 176 0.04 -17.50 -13.47
C GLU A 176 -1.39 -17.57 -12.90
N ASN A 177 -1.57 -17.12 -11.66
CA ASN A 177 -2.87 -17.12 -10.97
C ASN A 177 -3.65 -15.83 -11.18
N ASN A 178 -2.95 -14.70 -11.38
CA ASN A 178 -3.49 -13.37 -11.60
C ASN A 178 -2.80 -12.72 -12.81
N PRO A 179 -3.29 -12.94 -14.04
CA PRO A 179 -2.67 -12.41 -15.27
C PRO A 179 -2.64 -10.88 -15.37
N ASP A 180 -3.52 -10.19 -14.62
CA ASP A 180 -3.59 -8.73 -14.59
C ASP A 180 -2.56 -8.11 -13.64
N LEU A 181 -1.88 -8.93 -12.81
CA LEU A 181 -0.89 -8.49 -11.85
C LEU A 181 0.38 -8.01 -12.57
N ARG A 182 0.82 -6.80 -12.25
CA ARG A 182 2.09 -6.25 -12.76
C ARG A 182 2.78 -5.37 -11.72
N VAL A 183 4.08 -5.21 -11.89
CA VAL A 183 4.81 -4.12 -11.23
C VAL A 183 4.52 -2.83 -11.99
N ALA A 184 3.76 -1.92 -11.38
CA ALA A 184 3.37 -0.65 -12.00
C ALA A 184 4.53 0.34 -11.99
N ASP A 185 5.29 0.38 -10.89
CA ASP A 185 6.47 1.26 -10.78
C ASP A 185 7.39 0.83 -9.62
N VAL A 186 8.66 1.24 -9.71
CA VAL A 186 9.61 1.18 -8.59
C VAL A 186 9.93 2.61 -8.16
N VAL A 187 9.51 2.98 -6.96
CA VAL A 187 9.57 4.36 -6.46
C VAL A 187 10.73 4.56 -5.49
N PRO A 188 11.73 5.40 -5.82
CA PRO A 188 12.81 5.76 -4.91
C PRO A 188 12.29 6.44 -3.65
N THR A 189 12.64 5.89 -2.48
CA THR A 189 12.22 6.40 -1.16
C THR A 189 13.43 6.67 -0.27
N LYS A 190 13.28 7.60 0.69
CA LYS A 190 14.35 8.02 1.61
C LYS A 190 15.67 8.36 0.88
N VAL A 191 15.53 9.02 -0.27
CA VAL A 191 16.68 9.40 -1.09
C VAL A 191 17.45 10.52 -0.42
N ARG A 192 18.78 10.35 -0.32
CA ARG A 192 19.75 11.38 0.09
C ARG A 192 20.63 11.72 -1.08
N ASP A 193 21.10 12.95 -1.13
CA ASP A 193 22.00 13.41 -2.19
C ASP A 193 23.46 13.01 -1.91
N THR A 194 23.75 11.71 -2.11
CA THR A 194 25.07 11.11 -1.93
C THR A 194 25.43 10.25 -3.14
N ASN A 195 26.72 10.15 -3.45
CA ASN A 195 27.20 9.31 -4.55
C ASN A 195 26.79 7.84 -4.37
N LEU A 196 26.75 7.36 -3.12
CA LEU A 196 26.35 5.98 -2.81
C LEU A 196 24.88 5.75 -3.15
N HIS A 197 23.97 6.67 -2.75
CA HIS A 197 22.55 6.54 -3.11
C HIS A 197 22.35 6.58 -4.62
N ARG A 198 23.05 7.49 -5.33
CA ARG A 198 22.98 7.59 -6.81
C ARG A 198 23.44 6.28 -7.46
N ALA A 199 24.53 5.68 -7.00
CA ALA A 199 24.99 4.39 -7.52
C ALA A 199 23.96 3.25 -7.33
N PHE A 200 23.29 3.19 -6.17
CA PHE A 200 22.23 2.21 -5.94
C PHE A 200 20.97 2.47 -6.79
N LEU A 201 20.59 3.73 -6.98
CA LEU A 201 19.47 4.10 -7.86
C LEU A 201 19.77 3.71 -9.31
N ASP A 202 20.98 4.00 -9.82
CA ASP A 202 21.38 3.63 -11.17
C ASP A 202 21.39 2.11 -11.38
N ALA A 203 21.87 1.36 -10.40
CA ALA A 203 21.85 -0.11 -10.44
C ALA A 203 20.41 -0.64 -10.48
N ALA A 204 19.50 -0.11 -9.65
CA ALA A 204 18.10 -0.49 -9.62
C ALA A 204 17.39 -0.12 -10.94
N LYS A 205 17.60 1.08 -11.46
CA LYS A 205 17.06 1.56 -12.74
C LYS A 205 17.52 0.71 -13.91
N ASN A 206 18.79 0.34 -13.94
CA ASN A 206 19.30 -0.55 -14.99
C ASN A 206 18.68 -1.94 -14.91
N TYR A 207 18.52 -2.50 -13.72
CA TYR A 207 17.88 -3.79 -13.51
C TYR A 207 16.40 -3.76 -13.93
N THR A 208 15.62 -2.80 -13.47
CA THR A 208 14.19 -2.70 -13.83
C THR A 208 14.00 -2.52 -15.33
N LYS A 209 14.88 -1.77 -15.98
CA LYS A 209 14.89 -1.65 -17.46
C LYS A 209 15.05 -3.01 -18.15
N THR A 210 15.91 -3.90 -17.64
CA THR A 210 16.07 -5.26 -18.21
C THR A 210 14.83 -6.13 -18.03
N GLN A 211 13.98 -5.81 -17.07
CA GLN A 211 12.74 -6.50 -16.77
C GLN A 211 11.49 -5.83 -17.40
N ASN A 212 11.66 -4.76 -18.19
CA ASN A 212 10.59 -3.90 -18.71
C ASN A 212 9.67 -3.35 -17.61
N ILE A 213 10.23 -3.05 -16.45
CA ILE A 213 9.52 -2.47 -15.31
C ILE A 213 9.82 -0.97 -15.25
N PRO A 214 8.79 -0.10 -15.09
CA PRO A 214 8.99 1.32 -14.88
C PRO A 214 9.82 1.61 -13.61
N PHE A 215 10.57 2.71 -13.64
CA PHE A 215 11.31 3.23 -12.50
C PHE A 215 11.02 4.73 -12.39
N SER A 216 10.35 5.12 -11.33
CA SER A 216 9.81 6.45 -11.14
C SER A 216 10.87 7.56 -11.21
N GLN A 217 10.47 8.68 -11.81
CA GLN A 217 11.25 9.93 -11.76
C GLN A 217 11.00 10.68 -10.44
N CYS A 218 9.94 10.32 -9.70
CA CYS A 218 9.62 10.90 -8.41
C CYS A 218 10.50 10.30 -7.32
N GLU A 219 11.33 11.11 -6.67
CA GLU A 219 12.16 10.69 -5.54
C GLU A 219 11.55 11.20 -4.23
N ILE A 220 11.11 10.29 -3.36
CA ILE A 220 10.70 10.65 -2.00
C ILE A 220 11.95 10.83 -1.14
N ARG A 221 12.26 12.06 -0.80
CA ARG A 221 13.48 12.40 -0.04
C ARG A 221 13.41 11.90 1.40
N ASP A 222 14.57 11.57 1.97
CA ASP A 222 14.69 11.29 3.40
C ASP A 222 14.49 12.57 4.20
N THR A 223 13.40 12.61 4.98
CA THR A 223 13.02 13.76 5.79
C THR A 223 12.16 13.34 6.97
N VAL A 224 12.34 13.99 8.09
CA VAL A 224 11.48 13.82 9.27
C VAL A 224 10.09 14.48 9.09
N LYS A 225 9.93 15.35 8.09
CA LYS A 225 8.71 16.16 7.93
C LYS A 225 7.45 15.35 7.68
N TYR A 226 7.53 14.23 6.96
CA TYR A 226 6.36 13.37 6.76
C TYR A 226 5.85 12.83 8.10
N GLY A 227 6.74 12.28 8.93
CA GLY A 227 6.40 11.77 10.26
C GLY A 227 5.93 12.86 11.22
N GLU A 228 6.64 14.01 11.26
CA GLU A 228 6.26 15.16 12.11
C GLU A 228 4.86 15.69 11.77
N MET A 229 4.53 15.79 10.48
CA MET A 229 3.22 16.31 10.06
C MET A 229 2.11 15.30 10.37
N THR A 230 2.31 14.01 10.10
CA THR A 230 1.34 12.97 10.44
C THR A 230 1.15 12.89 11.96
N ALA A 231 2.22 12.89 12.74
CA ALA A 231 2.14 12.84 14.20
C ALA A 231 1.47 14.09 14.81
N ARG A 232 1.66 15.28 14.20
CA ARG A 232 1.12 16.55 14.72
C ARG A 232 -0.32 16.80 14.31
N LEU A 233 -0.70 16.42 13.08
CA LEU A 233 -2.00 16.77 12.50
C LEU A 233 -2.92 15.57 12.35
N SER A 234 -2.41 14.36 12.57
CA SER A 234 -3.19 13.13 12.42
C SER A 234 -3.87 13.03 11.04
N ILE A 235 -3.17 13.49 9.99
CA ILE A 235 -3.66 13.50 8.62
C ILE A 235 -2.47 13.44 7.65
N PRO A 236 -2.56 12.68 6.54
CA PRO A 236 -1.55 12.68 5.49
C PRO A 236 -1.31 14.07 4.90
N ILE A 237 -0.05 14.36 4.53
CA ILE A 237 0.32 15.69 4.02
C ILE A 237 -0.47 16.10 2.77
N THR A 238 -0.90 15.14 1.97
CA THR A 238 -1.65 15.35 0.73
C THR A 238 -3.07 15.85 0.96
N LEU A 239 -3.64 15.62 2.15
CA LEU A 239 -4.97 16.06 2.57
C LEU A 239 -4.95 17.39 3.35
N ILE A 240 -3.77 17.96 3.63
CA ILE A 240 -3.69 19.23 4.35
C ILE A 240 -4.09 20.38 3.42
N ASP A 241 -5.10 21.15 3.82
CA ASP A 241 -5.49 22.38 3.14
C ASP A 241 -4.53 23.53 3.44
N GLY A 242 -4.38 24.46 2.49
CA GLY A 242 -3.59 25.69 2.68
C GLY A 242 -2.10 25.43 2.93
N VAL A 243 -1.52 24.48 2.23
CA VAL A 243 -0.12 24.05 2.40
C VAL A 243 0.83 25.24 2.27
N THR A 244 1.67 25.47 3.30
CA THR A 244 2.70 26.50 3.28
C THR A 244 3.72 26.25 2.17
N LYS A 245 4.41 27.31 1.70
CA LYS A 245 5.51 27.18 0.72
C LYS A 245 6.55 26.13 1.12
N THR A 246 6.72 25.89 2.41
CA THR A 246 7.66 24.91 2.95
C THR A 246 7.18 23.47 2.76
N LEU A 247 5.88 23.21 2.77
CA LEU A 247 5.29 21.86 2.67
C LEU A 247 4.87 21.52 1.22
N ALA A 248 4.65 22.52 0.38
CA ALA A 248 4.23 22.32 -1.01
C ALA A 248 5.09 21.31 -1.79
N PRO A 249 6.45 21.33 -1.72
CA PRO A 249 7.27 20.35 -2.43
C PRO A 249 7.01 18.91 -2.00
N TYR A 250 6.67 18.70 -0.72
CA TYR A 250 6.38 17.36 -0.19
C TYR A 250 5.01 16.81 -0.63
N LYS A 251 4.02 17.69 -0.80
CA LYS A 251 2.72 17.34 -1.39
C LYS A 251 2.87 17.08 -2.89
N MET A 252 3.59 17.95 -3.60
CA MET A 252 3.75 17.90 -5.04
C MET A 252 4.43 16.60 -5.53
N VAL A 253 5.34 15.99 -4.76
CA VAL A 253 5.99 14.76 -5.17
C VAL A 253 4.99 13.59 -5.27
N PHE A 254 3.98 13.53 -4.39
CA PHE A 254 2.92 12.51 -4.47
C PHE A 254 1.95 12.81 -5.62
N GLU A 255 1.62 14.09 -5.85
CA GLU A 255 0.84 14.51 -7.03
C GLU A 255 1.50 14.04 -8.33
N ASN A 256 2.79 14.29 -8.47
CA ASN A 256 3.56 13.87 -9.64
C ASN A 256 3.63 12.33 -9.75
N LEU A 257 3.79 11.63 -8.65
CA LEU A 257 3.79 10.16 -8.63
C LEU A 257 2.46 9.59 -9.13
N VAL A 258 1.34 10.12 -8.66
CA VAL A 258 0.00 9.65 -9.05
C VAL A 258 -0.26 9.94 -10.55
N LYS A 259 0.26 11.08 -11.08
CA LYS A 259 0.25 11.38 -12.53
C LYS A 259 1.14 10.41 -13.32
N GLU A 260 2.35 10.13 -12.84
CA GLU A 260 3.29 9.20 -13.47
C GLU A 260 2.71 7.78 -13.54
N LEU A 261 2.01 7.34 -12.50
CA LEU A 261 1.26 6.08 -12.49
C LEU A 261 0.05 6.07 -13.44
N GLY A 262 -0.34 7.23 -13.98
CA GLY A 262 -1.49 7.38 -14.88
C GLY A 262 -2.85 7.28 -14.19
N TYR A 263 -2.92 7.50 -12.87
CA TYR A 263 -4.15 7.41 -12.11
C TYR A 263 -4.95 8.71 -12.09
N ILE A 264 -4.29 9.84 -12.34
CA ILE A 264 -4.90 11.17 -12.60
C ILE A 264 -4.24 11.83 -13.82
N LYS A 265 -4.89 12.89 -14.36
CA LYS A 265 -4.40 13.67 -15.52
C LYS A 265 -3.42 14.75 -15.11
#